data_1700bdc75770c3f41559a944be3563d8
#
_entry.id   1700bdc75770c3f41559a944be3563d8
#
_cell.length_a   1.000
_cell.length_b   1.000
_cell.length_c   1.000
_cell.angle_alpha   90.00
_cell.angle_beta   90.00
_cell.angle_gamma   90.00
#
_symmetry.space_group_name_H-M   'P 1'
#
loop_
_entity.id
_entity.type
_entity.pdbx_description
1 polymer ?
#
loop_
_entity_poly.entity_id
_entity_poly.type
_entity_poly.pdbx_seq_one_letter_code
_entity_poly.pdbx_strand_id
1 'polypeptide(L)' 'MENQLITEKILLDLGFKHIVHNLYEYKTDTENVRYYVNSNWPQKCILEINRNIIPIRVFTTFELKHFLTIYNINILNF' A
#
# COMPACT_ATOMS: atom_id res chain seq x y z
N MET A 1 14.02 5.75 0.42
CA MET A 1 12.99 6.27 1.36
C MET A 1 13.25 5.73 2.75
N GLU A 2 13.20 6.57 3.76
CA GLU A 2 13.33 6.15 5.14
C GLU A 2 12.12 5.35 5.60
N ASN A 3 12.30 4.53 6.62
CA ASN A 3 11.18 3.82 7.22
C ASN A 3 10.32 4.80 8.02
N GLN A 4 9.05 4.86 7.69
CA GLN A 4 8.11 5.75 8.38
C GLN A 4 6.69 5.17 8.29
N LEU A 5 5.81 5.66 9.14
CA LEU A 5 4.41 5.27 9.08
C LEU A 5 3.81 5.72 7.74
N ILE A 6 3.00 4.85 7.15
CA ILE A 6 2.35 5.16 5.88
C ILE A 6 1.27 6.21 6.13
N THR A 7 1.28 7.26 5.32
CA THR A 7 0.27 8.33 5.34
C THR A 7 -0.33 8.47 3.96
N GLU A 8 -1.42 9.22 3.85
CA GLU A 8 -2.01 9.53 2.56
C GLU A 8 -0.99 10.17 1.61
N LYS A 9 -0.23 11.13 2.12
CA LYS A 9 0.77 11.82 1.31
C LYS A 9 1.77 10.84 0.72
N ILE A 10 2.26 9.90 1.54
CA ILE A 10 3.21 8.88 1.07
C ILE A 10 2.57 8.02 -0.02
N LEU A 11 1.35 7.56 0.18
CA LEU A 11 0.67 6.74 -0.81
C LEU A 11 0.50 7.48 -2.14
N LEU A 12 0.08 8.75 -2.08
CA LEU A 12 -0.08 9.55 -3.29
C LEU A 12 1.26 9.80 -3.97
N ASP A 13 2.31 10.08 -3.19
CA ASP A 13 3.66 10.28 -3.72
C ASP A 13 4.20 9.02 -4.41
N LEU A 14 3.79 7.84 -3.94
CA LEU A 14 4.18 6.57 -4.55
C LEU A 14 3.38 6.23 -5.81
N GLY A 15 2.35 7.00 -6.11
CA GLY A 15 1.52 6.77 -7.30
C GLY A 15 0.21 6.05 -7.01
N PHE A 16 -0.13 5.81 -5.75
CA PHE A 16 -1.45 5.30 -5.41
C PHE A 16 -2.49 6.36 -5.66
N LYS A 17 -3.69 5.94 -6.04
CA LYS A 17 -4.85 6.81 -6.21
C LYS A 17 -5.84 6.55 -5.10
N HIS A 18 -6.43 7.63 -4.58
CA HIS A 18 -7.51 7.52 -3.61
C HIS A 18 -8.80 7.18 -4.37
N ILE A 19 -9.28 5.95 -4.20
CA ILE A 19 -10.44 5.46 -4.98
C ILE A 19 -11.75 5.81 -4.27
N VAL A 20 -11.88 5.40 -3.02
CA VAL A 20 -13.01 5.73 -2.16
C VAL A 20 -12.49 6.00 -0.77
N HIS A 21 -13.36 6.36 0.16
CA HIS A 21 -13.00 6.87 1.48
C HIS A 21 -11.83 6.13 2.16
N ASN A 22 -11.81 4.81 2.14
CA ASN A 22 -10.81 4.02 2.87
C ASN A 22 -9.91 3.19 1.96
N LEU A 23 -9.87 3.48 0.67
CA LEU A 23 -9.16 2.63 -0.28
C LEU A 23 -8.22 3.46 -1.16
N TYR A 24 -6.97 3.03 -1.18
CA TYR A 24 -5.95 3.55 -2.10
C TYR A 24 -5.50 2.42 -3.02
N GLU A 25 -5.32 2.71 -4.29
CA GLU A 25 -4.99 1.70 -5.29
C GLU A 25 -3.82 2.14 -6.17
N TYR A 26 -2.87 1.24 -6.37
CA TYR A 26 -1.82 1.35 -7.37
C TYR A 26 -2.05 0.25 -8.40
N LYS A 27 -2.27 0.63 -9.65
CA LYS A 27 -2.63 -0.33 -10.69
C LYS A 27 -1.79 -0.12 -11.94
N THR A 28 -1.30 -1.23 -12.49
CA THR A 28 -0.66 -1.28 -13.81
C THR A 28 -1.42 -2.28 -14.68
N ASP A 29 -0.94 -2.52 -15.88
CA ASP A 29 -1.57 -3.50 -16.79
C ASP A 29 -1.59 -4.90 -16.20
N THR A 30 -0.62 -5.24 -15.36
CA THR A 30 -0.45 -6.59 -14.83
C THR A 30 -0.61 -6.69 -13.32
N GLU A 31 -0.55 -5.58 -12.61
CA GLU A 31 -0.49 -5.58 -11.15
C GLU A 31 -1.59 -4.73 -10.55
N ASN A 32 -2.09 -5.14 -9.40
CA ASN A 32 -3.10 -4.38 -8.66
C ASN A 32 -2.73 -4.43 -7.18
N VAL A 33 -2.44 -3.28 -6.60
CA VAL A 33 -2.10 -3.15 -5.18
C VAL A 33 -3.15 -2.27 -4.53
N ARG A 34 -3.81 -2.77 -3.50
CA ARG A 34 -4.80 -2.02 -2.75
C ARG A 34 -4.39 -1.90 -1.30
N TYR A 35 -4.53 -0.71 -0.77
CA TYR A 35 -4.22 -0.43 0.62
C TYR A 35 -5.48 0.11 1.29
N TYR A 36 -5.99 -0.66 2.23
CA TYR A 36 -7.22 -0.33 2.95
C TYR A 36 -6.87 0.26 4.30
N VAL A 37 -7.47 1.41 4.60
CA VAL A 37 -7.38 2.03 5.91
C VAL A 37 -8.78 2.16 6.47
N ASN A 38 -8.91 2.35 7.79
CA ASN A 38 -10.20 2.67 8.34
C ASN A 38 -10.14 3.97 9.13
N SER A 39 -11.29 4.39 9.66
CA SER A 39 -11.38 5.65 10.40
C SER A 39 -10.51 5.69 11.66
N ASN A 40 -10.09 4.52 12.17
CA ASN A 40 -9.24 4.41 13.36
C ASN A 40 -7.78 4.18 12.95
N TRP A 41 -7.32 4.97 12.00
CA TRP A 41 -5.93 4.93 11.57
C TRP A 41 -4.97 5.02 12.76
N PRO A 42 -3.92 4.19 12.86
CA PRO A 42 -3.45 3.19 11.90
C PRO A 42 -3.92 1.75 12.17
N GLN A 43 -4.98 1.55 12.90
CA GLN A 43 -5.33 0.23 13.46
C GLN A 43 -5.72 -0.83 12.43
N LYS A 44 -6.22 -0.43 11.28
CA LYS A 44 -6.56 -1.39 10.23
C LYS A 44 -5.97 -0.95 8.91
N CYS A 45 -4.73 -1.32 8.70
CA CYS A 45 -4.00 -1.06 7.48
C CYS A 45 -3.78 -2.39 6.78
N ILE A 46 -4.64 -2.72 5.83
CA ILE A 46 -4.63 -4.00 5.15
C ILE A 46 -4.10 -3.82 3.74
N LEU A 47 -3.12 -4.62 3.39
CA LEU A 47 -2.54 -4.63 2.06
C LEU A 47 -3.08 -5.82 1.27
N GLU A 48 -3.53 -5.56 0.05
CA GLU A 48 -3.96 -6.59 -0.89
C GLU A 48 -3.14 -6.45 -2.15
N ILE A 49 -2.52 -7.54 -2.60
CA ILE A 49 -1.70 -7.56 -3.80
C ILE A 49 -2.25 -8.61 -4.75
N ASN A 50 -2.68 -8.18 -5.94
CA ASN A 50 -3.21 -9.08 -6.96
C ASN A 50 -4.30 -10.01 -6.40
N ARG A 51 -5.22 -9.44 -5.62
CA ARG A 51 -6.33 -10.13 -4.96
C ARG A 51 -5.92 -11.03 -3.80
N ASN A 52 -4.68 -11.00 -3.39
CA ASN A 52 -4.20 -11.74 -2.22
C ASN A 52 -4.08 -10.79 -1.03
N ILE A 53 -4.85 -11.04 0.00
CA ILE A 53 -4.80 -10.23 1.21
C ILE A 53 -3.59 -10.69 2.03
N ILE A 54 -2.73 -9.73 2.36
CA ILE A 54 -1.58 -10.00 3.23
C ILE A 54 -2.12 -10.23 4.65
N PRO A 55 -1.77 -11.36 5.29
CA PRO A 55 -2.39 -11.75 6.56
C PRO A 55 -1.93 -10.98 7.80
N ILE A 56 -1.09 -9.97 7.60
CA ILE A 56 -0.68 -9.08 8.69
C ILE A 56 -0.99 -7.64 8.31
N ARG A 57 -1.05 -6.77 9.30
CA ARG A 57 -1.26 -5.35 9.05
C ARG A 57 0.04 -4.72 8.61
N VAL A 58 -0.04 -3.80 7.66
CA VAL A 58 1.11 -3.13 7.08
C VAL A 58 1.04 -1.65 7.43
N PHE A 59 1.92 -1.19 8.31
CA PHE A 59 1.90 0.18 8.82
C PHE A 59 3.02 1.06 8.28
N THR A 60 4.14 0.47 7.89
CA THR A 60 5.34 1.23 7.56
C THR A 60 5.73 1.08 6.10
N THR A 61 6.50 2.05 5.62
CA THR A 61 6.99 2.02 4.24
C THR A 61 7.89 0.83 3.96
N PHE A 62 8.71 0.41 4.94
CA PHE A 62 9.57 -0.76 4.76
C PHE A 62 8.75 -2.05 4.66
N GLU A 63 7.70 -2.18 5.46
CA GLU A 63 6.79 -3.33 5.35
C GLU A 63 6.12 -3.36 3.99
N LEU A 64 5.62 -2.23 3.53
CA LEU A 64 4.99 -2.13 2.22
C LEU A 64 5.98 -2.53 1.12
N LYS A 65 7.18 -1.98 1.15
CA LYS A 65 8.21 -2.31 0.16
C LYS A 65 8.58 -3.79 0.20
N HIS A 66 8.68 -4.36 1.39
CA HIS A 66 9.00 -5.78 1.57
C HIS A 66 7.99 -6.66 0.83
N PHE A 67 6.70 -6.45 1.06
CA PHE A 67 5.67 -7.25 0.41
C PHE A 67 5.60 -7.01 -1.09
N LEU A 68 5.76 -5.76 -1.54
CA LEU A 68 5.82 -5.48 -2.98
C LEU A 68 6.99 -6.20 -3.64
N THR A 69 8.13 -6.24 -2.97
CA THR A 69 9.32 -6.94 -3.48
C THR A 69 9.08 -8.44 -3.61
N ILE A 70 8.42 -9.05 -2.62
CA ILE A 70 8.06 -10.47 -2.67
C ILE A 70 7.21 -10.78 -3.91
N TYR A 71 6.33 -9.88 -4.30
CA TYR A 71 5.46 -10.04 -5.46
C TYR A 71 6.07 -9.49 -6.75
N ASN A 72 7.33 -9.09 -6.72
CA ASN A 72 8.05 -8.52 -7.88
C ASN A 72 7.39 -7.26 -8.43
N ILE A 73 6.81 -6.45 -7.58
CA ILE A 73 6.20 -5.19 -7.97
C ILE A 73 7.17 -4.06 -7.67
N ASN A 74 7.56 -3.32 -8.71
CA ASN A 74 8.45 -2.17 -8.59
C ASN A 74 7.65 -0.89 -8.73
N ILE A 75 7.62 -0.10 -7.65
CA ILE A 75 7.04 1.23 -7.68
C ILE A 75 8.19 2.22 -7.84
N LEU A 76 8.15 3.01 -8.88
CA LEU A 76 9.27 3.82 -9.33
C LEU A 76 9.82 4.77 -8.27
N ASN A 77 8.95 5.36 -7.48
CA ASN A 77 9.34 6.37 -6.50
C ASN A 77 9.56 5.79 -5.10
N PHE A 78 9.63 4.50 -4.99
CA PHE A 78 9.87 3.86 -3.71
C PHE A 78 11.36 3.84 -3.42
#